data_04033f960d74cc23e8d1d57e87825374
#
_entry.id   04033f960d74cc23e8d1d57e87825374
#
_cell.length_a   1.000
_cell.length_b   1.000
_cell.length_c   1.000
_cell.angle_alpha   90.00
_cell.angle_beta   90.00
_cell.angle_gamma   90.00
#
_symmetry.space_group_name_H-M   'P 1'
#
loop_
_entity.id
_entity.type
_entity.pdbx_description
1 polymer ?
#
loop_
_entity_poly.entity_id
_entity_poly.type
_entity_poly.pdbx_seq_one_letter_code
_entity_poly.pdbx_strand_id
1 'polypeptide(L)'
;IPSFDFTKAKVIVGINADFLSSWLDATANSKGYTQKRNPDNSWMSMHYQFETNMTTAGAAADVRGAIKPSENGEVAKLIYNILAKKAGIVTLPSAVIAEDDNNVVAKAEQAANDLWENKGNGLVMCGSHESGIQQIVNAINNLLGNYGKTLSLGKTNNLYNSNEGVNKLISEMNSGAVDALIVYGTNPAYSLPSALGFNAAMSKVGLTISLADRPDETSVLCNYICPDHFYLESWNDFQPYTGIYTMAQPTIKPLFNTCQAQESLLIW
;
A
#
# COMPACT_ATOMS: atom_id res chain seq x y z
N ILE A 1 2.22 -7.30 -2.09
CA ILE A 1 0.90 -6.67 -2.35
C ILE A 1 0.49 -7.04 -3.76
N PRO A 2 -0.79 -7.45 -4.03
CA PRO A 2 -1.26 -7.75 -5.37
C PRO A 2 -1.23 -6.51 -6.26
N SER A 3 -1.17 -6.69 -7.58
CA SER A 3 -1.41 -5.63 -8.55
C SER A 3 -2.88 -5.59 -8.95
N PHE A 4 -3.36 -4.39 -9.27
CA PHE A 4 -4.75 -4.08 -9.58
C PHE A 4 -4.89 -3.71 -11.05
N ASP A 5 -5.76 -4.40 -11.79
CA ASP A 5 -6.02 -4.13 -13.21
C ASP A 5 -7.35 -3.40 -13.38
N PHE A 6 -7.32 -2.10 -13.29
CA PHE A 6 -8.48 -1.23 -13.48
C PHE A 6 -9.03 -1.28 -14.90
N THR A 7 -8.23 -1.70 -15.89
CA THR A 7 -8.68 -1.75 -17.29
C THR A 7 -9.72 -2.84 -17.54
N LYS A 8 -9.80 -3.83 -16.62
CA LYS A 8 -10.76 -4.93 -16.68
C LYS A 8 -11.92 -4.78 -15.70
N ALA A 9 -11.81 -3.82 -14.77
CA ALA A 9 -12.81 -3.64 -13.72
C ALA A 9 -14.02 -2.87 -14.25
N LYS A 10 -15.16 -3.56 -14.38
CA LYS A 10 -16.44 -2.93 -14.71
C LYS A 10 -17.09 -2.26 -13.51
N VAL A 11 -16.88 -2.82 -12.32
CA VAL A 11 -17.36 -2.26 -11.05
C VAL A 11 -16.19 -2.14 -10.10
N ILE A 12 -15.94 -0.95 -9.60
CA ILE A 12 -14.87 -0.61 -8.67
C ILE A 12 -15.51 -0.17 -7.35
N VAL A 13 -15.07 -0.75 -6.25
CA VAL A 13 -15.48 -0.36 -4.90
C VAL A 13 -14.25 -0.06 -4.07
N GLY A 14 -14.10 1.20 -3.66
CA GLY A 14 -13.06 1.66 -2.74
C GLY A 14 -13.64 1.92 -1.36
N ILE A 15 -12.99 1.42 -0.30
CA ILE A 15 -13.30 1.72 1.09
C ILE A 15 -12.08 2.42 1.70
N ASN A 16 -12.13 3.73 1.86
CA ASN A 16 -11.00 4.58 2.26
C ASN A 16 -9.69 4.27 1.50
N ALA A 17 -9.79 3.92 0.23
CA ALA A 17 -8.66 3.64 -0.65
C ALA A 17 -8.58 4.73 -1.73
N ASP A 18 -7.75 5.74 -1.52
CA ASP A 18 -7.52 6.80 -2.52
C ASP A 18 -6.51 6.35 -3.57
N PHE A 19 -6.92 5.40 -4.39
CA PHE A 19 -6.08 4.75 -5.39
C PHE A 19 -5.66 5.67 -6.56
N LEU A 20 -6.23 6.87 -6.64
CA LEU A 20 -5.85 7.87 -7.64
C LEU A 20 -4.74 8.84 -7.17
N SER A 21 -4.44 8.89 -5.86
CA SER A 21 -3.46 9.83 -5.31
C SER A 21 -2.51 9.21 -4.29
N SER A 22 -3.01 8.71 -3.16
CA SER A 22 -2.17 8.41 -2.01
C SER A 22 -2.07 6.92 -1.66
N TRP A 23 -2.89 6.05 -2.27
CA TRP A 23 -2.93 4.64 -1.93
C TRP A 23 -2.19 3.78 -2.96
N LEU A 24 -1.18 3.04 -2.48
CA LEU A 24 -0.33 2.14 -3.27
C LEU A 24 0.27 2.83 -4.52
N ASP A 25 0.20 2.18 -5.69
CA ASP A 25 0.74 2.68 -6.95
C ASP A 25 -0.29 3.57 -7.68
N ALA A 26 -0.45 4.80 -7.19
CA ALA A 26 -1.42 5.75 -7.71
C ALA A 26 -1.22 6.05 -9.19
N THR A 27 0.02 6.08 -9.68
CA THR A 27 0.33 6.37 -11.09
C THR A 27 -0.20 5.27 -12.03
N ALA A 28 0.10 4.00 -11.72
CA ALA A 28 -0.38 2.88 -12.53
C ALA A 28 -1.91 2.72 -12.39
N ASN A 29 -2.44 2.89 -11.18
CA ASN A 29 -3.87 2.84 -10.91
C ASN A 29 -4.64 3.91 -11.70
N SER A 30 -4.18 5.17 -11.66
CA SER A 30 -4.78 6.28 -12.41
C SER A 30 -4.74 6.04 -13.91
N LYS A 31 -3.60 5.53 -14.44
CA LYS A 31 -3.49 5.18 -15.86
C LYS A 31 -4.50 4.10 -16.26
N GLY A 32 -4.67 3.06 -15.45
CA GLY A 32 -5.64 2.00 -15.73
C GLY A 32 -7.09 2.47 -15.61
N TYR A 33 -7.38 3.26 -14.57
CA TYR A 33 -8.71 3.80 -14.31
C TYR A 33 -9.19 4.73 -15.43
N THR A 34 -8.37 5.71 -15.84
CA THR A 34 -8.75 6.70 -16.85
C THR A 34 -9.04 6.06 -18.21
N GLN A 35 -8.39 4.93 -18.55
CA GLN A 35 -8.67 4.21 -19.79
C GLN A 35 -10.13 3.74 -19.88
N LYS A 36 -10.80 3.48 -18.75
CA LYS A 36 -12.18 3.02 -18.70
C LYS A 36 -13.16 4.09 -18.18
N ARG A 37 -12.74 5.34 -18.15
CA ARG A 37 -13.57 6.52 -17.86
C ARG A 37 -13.77 7.41 -19.09
N ASN A 38 -13.38 6.91 -20.28
CA ASN A 38 -13.62 7.58 -21.54
C ASN A 38 -14.97 7.13 -22.13
N PRO A 39 -15.91 8.06 -22.40
CA PRO A 39 -17.23 7.75 -22.96
C PRO A 39 -17.18 7.15 -24.37
N ASP A 40 -16.07 7.31 -25.11
CA ASP A 40 -15.90 6.70 -26.44
C ASP A 40 -15.69 5.18 -26.39
N ASN A 41 -15.45 4.62 -25.19
CA ASN A 41 -15.35 3.18 -25.00
C ASN A 41 -16.73 2.50 -25.14
N SER A 42 -16.74 1.21 -25.47
CA SER A 42 -17.95 0.38 -25.48
C SER A 42 -18.59 0.21 -24.09
N TRP A 43 -17.84 0.46 -23.02
CA TRP A 43 -18.30 0.48 -21.63
C TRP A 43 -17.38 1.34 -20.77
N MET A 44 -17.92 1.89 -19.68
CA MET A 44 -17.19 2.60 -18.64
C MET A 44 -17.31 1.86 -17.32
N SER A 45 -16.29 2.01 -16.47
CA SER A 45 -16.33 1.49 -15.11
C SER A 45 -17.34 2.25 -14.27
N MET A 46 -18.13 1.55 -13.46
CA MET A 46 -18.93 2.11 -12.38
C MET A 46 -18.10 2.15 -11.11
N HIS A 47 -17.98 3.32 -10.49
CA HIS A 47 -17.11 3.52 -9.32
C HIS A 47 -17.92 3.94 -8.09
N TYR A 48 -17.87 3.12 -7.05
CA TYR A 48 -18.37 3.36 -5.71
C TYR A 48 -17.22 3.67 -4.77
N GLN A 49 -17.28 4.79 -4.04
CA GLN A 49 -16.27 5.15 -3.04
C GLN A 49 -16.92 5.41 -1.69
N PHE A 50 -16.54 4.63 -0.69
CA PHE A 50 -16.92 4.82 0.71
C PHE A 50 -15.71 5.37 1.47
N GLU A 51 -15.81 6.59 1.99
CA GLU A 51 -14.64 7.26 2.57
C GLU A 51 -15.02 8.32 3.59
N THR A 52 -14.10 8.62 4.48
CA THR A 52 -14.29 9.64 5.52
C THR A 52 -14.12 11.05 4.96
N ASN A 53 -12.99 11.32 4.34
CA ASN A 53 -12.70 12.59 3.68
C ASN A 53 -12.90 12.46 2.16
N MET A 54 -13.29 13.53 1.51
CA MET A 54 -13.35 13.53 0.04
C MET A 54 -11.93 13.50 -0.52
N THR A 55 -11.57 12.33 -1.08
CA THR A 55 -10.30 12.12 -1.74
C THR A 55 -10.40 12.33 -3.25
N THR A 56 -9.27 12.23 -3.97
CA THR A 56 -9.29 12.26 -5.44
C THR A 56 -10.13 11.12 -6.01
N ALA A 57 -10.05 9.92 -5.41
CA ALA A 57 -10.89 8.79 -5.80
C ALA A 57 -12.37 9.06 -5.53
N GLY A 58 -12.70 9.65 -4.38
CA GLY A 58 -14.09 10.02 -4.05
C GLY A 58 -14.67 11.12 -4.92
N ALA A 59 -13.86 12.09 -5.33
CA ALA A 59 -14.27 13.14 -6.25
C ALA A 59 -14.55 12.61 -7.68
N ALA A 60 -13.87 11.53 -8.07
CA ALA A 60 -14.04 10.88 -9.39
C ALA A 60 -15.10 9.76 -9.39
N ALA A 61 -15.65 9.39 -8.23
CA ALA A 61 -16.61 8.30 -8.10
C ALA A 61 -17.99 8.68 -8.65
N ASP A 62 -18.71 7.69 -9.22
CA ASP A 62 -20.09 7.85 -9.65
C ASP A 62 -21.03 7.87 -8.45
N VAL A 63 -20.72 7.08 -7.43
CA VAL A 63 -21.47 7.02 -6.17
C VAL A 63 -20.51 7.13 -5.00
N ARG A 64 -20.66 8.14 -4.18
CA ARG A 64 -19.88 8.35 -2.97
C ARG A 64 -20.73 8.18 -1.72
N GLY A 65 -20.26 7.39 -0.75
CA GLY A 65 -20.82 7.28 0.61
C GLY A 65 -19.82 7.86 1.62
N ALA A 66 -20.24 8.88 2.38
CA ALA A 66 -19.44 9.40 3.48
C ALA A 66 -19.62 8.50 4.71
N ILE A 67 -18.51 8.00 5.27
CA ILE A 67 -18.50 7.08 6.42
C ILE A 67 -17.52 7.55 7.49
N LYS A 68 -17.70 7.10 8.72
CA LYS A 68 -16.72 7.28 9.80
C LYS A 68 -15.55 6.30 9.62
N PRO A 69 -14.32 6.61 10.08
CA PRO A 69 -13.19 5.67 10.01
C PRO A 69 -13.49 4.31 10.65
N SER A 70 -14.28 4.28 11.73
CA SER A 70 -14.73 3.07 12.42
C SER A 70 -15.70 2.21 11.61
N GLU A 71 -16.30 2.74 10.54
CA GLU A 71 -17.30 2.06 9.72
C GLU A 71 -16.70 1.33 8.50
N ASN A 72 -15.39 1.41 8.28
CA ASN A 72 -14.74 0.69 7.17
C ASN A 72 -15.07 -0.81 7.16
N GLY A 73 -14.97 -1.45 8.33
CA GLY A 73 -15.29 -2.86 8.49
C GLY A 73 -16.78 -3.15 8.34
N GLU A 74 -17.64 -2.22 8.75
CA GLU A 74 -19.09 -2.37 8.65
C GLU A 74 -19.56 -2.34 7.19
N VAL A 75 -19.04 -1.41 6.39
CA VAL A 75 -19.32 -1.36 4.94
C VAL A 75 -18.80 -2.63 4.25
N ALA A 76 -17.58 -3.08 4.58
CA ALA A 76 -17.05 -4.33 4.02
C ALA A 76 -17.93 -5.54 4.39
N LYS A 77 -18.38 -5.65 5.66
CA LYS A 77 -19.31 -6.70 6.12
C LYS A 77 -20.65 -6.63 5.41
N LEU A 78 -21.19 -5.44 5.22
CA LEU A 78 -22.47 -5.25 4.55
C LEU A 78 -22.41 -5.78 3.12
N ILE A 79 -21.42 -5.35 2.34
CA ILE A 79 -21.20 -5.83 0.98
C ILE A 79 -21.00 -7.35 0.96
N TYR A 80 -20.13 -7.87 1.85
CA TYR A 80 -19.91 -9.32 1.95
C TYR A 80 -21.20 -10.10 2.23
N ASN A 81 -21.99 -9.66 3.21
CA ASN A 81 -23.22 -10.34 3.62
C ASN A 81 -24.25 -10.41 2.49
N ILE A 82 -24.39 -9.36 1.70
CA ILE A 82 -25.27 -9.35 0.53
C ILE A 82 -24.79 -10.38 -0.51
N LEU A 83 -23.50 -10.36 -0.83
CA LEU A 83 -22.92 -11.31 -1.76
C LEU A 83 -22.98 -12.75 -1.26
N ALA A 84 -22.72 -12.98 0.03
CA ALA A 84 -22.81 -14.28 0.69
C ALA A 84 -24.23 -14.87 0.63
N LYS A 85 -25.26 -14.03 0.90
CA LYS A 85 -26.67 -14.44 0.75
C LYS A 85 -26.97 -14.86 -0.69
N LYS A 86 -26.53 -14.08 -1.68
CA LYS A 86 -26.71 -14.42 -3.11
C LYS A 86 -25.97 -15.72 -3.50
N ALA A 87 -24.84 -16.01 -2.85
CA ALA A 87 -24.05 -17.22 -3.07
C ALA A 87 -24.54 -18.44 -2.27
N GLY A 88 -25.48 -18.26 -1.33
CA GLY A 88 -25.94 -19.33 -0.45
C GLY A 88 -24.87 -19.79 0.57
N ILE A 89 -23.95 -18.89 0.99
CA ILE A 89 -22.91 -19.19 1.97
C ILE A 89 -23.14 -18.43 3.29
N VAL A 90 -22.39 -18.80 4.32
CA VAL A 90 -22.50 -18.21 5.67
C VAL A 90 -22.20 -16.72 5.65
N THR A 91 -23.06 -15.94 6.28
CA THR A 91 -22.91 -14.51 6.49
C THR A 91 -22.14 -14.23 7.78
N LEU A 92 -21.49 -13.08 7.83
CA LEU A 92 -20.93 -12.50 9.06
C LEU A 92 -22.05 -11.88 9.92
N PRO A 93 -21.77 -11.56 11.21
CA PRO A 93 -22.72 -10.79 12.02
C PRO A 93 -23.18 -9.51 11.30
N SER A 94 -24.39 -9.07 11.58
CA SER A 94 -24.96 -7.90 10.93
C SER A 94 -24.05 -6.68 11.04
N ALA A 95 -23.92 -5.96 9.94
CA ALA A 95 -23.23 -4.68 9.91
C ALA A 95 -24.06 -3.63 10.64
N VAL A 96 -23.38 -2.71 11.33
CA VAL A 96 -24.01 -1.60 12.05
C VAL A 96 -23.44 -0.29 11.50
N ILE A 97 -24.25 0.44 10.75
CA ILE A 97 -23.99 1.84 10.38
C ILE A 97 -24.84 2.70 11.32
N ALA A 98 -24.18 3.43 12.23
CA ALA A 98 -24.85 4.06 13.37
C ALA A 98 -25.78 5.22 12.96
N GLU A 99 -25.39 5.99 11.96
CA GLU A 99 -26.14 7.13 11.41
C GLU A 99 -26.04 7.08 9.89
N ASP A 100 -27.11 6.66 9.21
CA ASP A 100 -27.10 6.50 7.74
C ASP A 100 -27.64 7.73 7.00
N ASP A 101 -27.26 8.92 7.45
CA ASP A 101 -27.67 10.20 6.86
C ASP A 101 -27.29 10.33 5.38
N ASN A 102 -26.30 9.59 4.94
CA ASN A 102 -25.79 9.59 3.57
C ASN A 102 -26.28 8.40 2.72
N ASN A 103 -27.26 7.65 3.19
CA ASN A 103 -27.77 6.44 2.53
C ASN A 103 -26.65 5.43 2.17
N VAL A 104 -25.69 5.25 3.07
CA VAL A 104 -24.53 4.37 2.89
C VAL A 104 -24.98 2.93 2.68
N VAL A 105 -26.00 2.49 3.43
CA VAL A 105 -26.55 1.13 3.32
C VAL A 105 -27.09 0.90 1.91
N ALA A 106 -27.95 1.77 1.40
CA ALA A 106 -28.52 1.64 0.05
C ALA A 106 -27.44 1.68 -1.05
N LYS A 107 -26.44 2.55 -0.90
CA LYS A 107 -25.30 2.63 -1.84
C LYS A 107 -24.43 1.36 -1.80
N ALA A 108 -24.21 0.79 -0.63
CA ALA A 108 -23.48 -0.48 -0.49
C ALA A 108 -24.26 -1.68 -1.04
N GLU A 109 -25.60 -1.67 -0.89
CA GLU A 109 -26.49 -2.65 -1.50
C GLU A 109 -26.41 -2.58 -3.04
N GLN A 110 -26.48 -1.37 -3.60
CA GLN A 110 -26.32 -1.17 -5.04
C GLN A 110 -24.95 -1.66 -5.51
N ALA A 111 -23.85 -1.26 -4.84
CA ALA A 111 -22.51 -1.72 -5.18
C ALA A 111 -22.39 -3.24 -5.15
N ALA A 112 -22.96 -3.91 -4.14
CA ALA A 112 -22.94 -5.36 -4.04
C ALA A 112 -23.75 -6.04 -5.16
N ASN A 113 -24.87 -5.46 -5.57
CA ASN A 113 -25.67 -5.97 -6.69
C ASN A 113 -24.89 -5.86 -8.00
N ASP A 114 -24.31 -4.69 -8.29
CA ASP A 114 -23.52 -4.46 -9.50
C ASP A 114 -22.29 -5.36 -9.56
N LEU A 115 -21.60 -5.56 -8.41
CA LEU A 115 -20.48 -6.51 -8.30
C LEU A 115 -20.93 -7.95 -8.61
N TRP A 116 -22.12 -8.34 -8.14
CA TRP A 116 -22.63 -9.68 -8.39
C TRP A 116 -22.96 -9.92 -9.86
N GLU A 117 -23.55 -8.95 -10.53
CA GLU A 117 -23.87 -9.02 -11.96
C GLU A 117 -22.60 -9.02 -12.84
N ASN A 118 -21.51 -8.44 -12.32
CA ASN A 118 -20.23 -8.34 -13.02
C ASN A 118 -19.13 -9.24 -12.42
N LYS A 119 -19.47 -10.46 -11.97
CA LYS A 119 -18.49 -11.41 -11.44
C LYS A 119 -17.28 -11.59 -12.36
N GLY A 120 -16.09 -11.57 -11.78
CA GLY A 120 -14.81 -11.65 -12.47
C GLY A 120 -14.36 -10.35 -13.13
N ASN A 121 -15.20 -9.30 -13.13
CA ASN A 121 -14.86 -7.96 -13.58
C ASN A 121 -15.12 -6.91 -12.48
N GLY A 122 -15.25 -7.33 -11.23
CA GLY A 122 -15.28 -6.46 -10.07
C GLY A 122 -13.88 -6.17 -9.54
N LEU A 123 -13.75 -5.12 -8.74
CA LEU A 123 -12.53 -4.80 -8.00
C LEU A 123 -12.93 -4.14 -6.68
N VAL A 124 -12.63 -4.79 -5.56
CA VAL A 124 -12.93 -4.27 -4.22
C VAL A 124 -11.62 -4.04 -3.47
N MET A 125 -11.44 -2.84 -2.95
CA MET A 125 -10.22 -2.39 -2.27
C MET A 125 -10.56 -1.71 -0.94
N CYS A 126 -9.63 -1.82 0.03
CA CYS A 126 -9.74 -1.10 1.29
C CYS A 126 -8.38 -0.55 1.73
N GLY A 127 -8.35 0.71 2.15
CA GLY A 127 -7.17 1.38 2.67
C GLY A 127 -6.89 1.10 4.16
N SER A 128 -7.74 0.33 4.84
CA SER A 128 -7.51 -0.04 6.24
C SER A 128 -6.32 -0.98 6.39
N HIS A 129 -5.55 -0.80 7.47
CA HIS A 129 -4.47 -1.72 7.88
C HIS A 129 -4.94 -2.85 8.81
N GLU A 130 -6.22 -2.87 9.18
CA GLU A 130 -6.78 -3.94 10.02
C GLU A 130 -6.89 -5.25 9.26
N SER A 131 -6.21 -6.29 9.75
CA SER A 131 -6.16 -7.60 9.09
C SER A 131 -7.54 -8.23 8.91
N GLY A 132 -8.44 -8.07 9.87
CA GLY A 132 -9.82 -8.57 9.79
C GLY A 132 -10.61 -7.95 8.63
N ILE A 133 -10.46 -6.64 8.42
CA ILE A 133 -11.12 -5.93 7.30
C ILE A 133 -10.54 -6.41 5.97
N GLN A 134 -9.21 -6.55 5.87
CA GLN A 134 -8.55 -7.05 4.67
C GLN A 134 -8.97 -8.49 4.34
N GLN A 135 -9.19 -9.34 5.36
CA GLN A 135 -9.71 -10.70 5.16
C GLN A 135 -11.11 -10.68 4.54
N ILE A 136 -12.00 -9.79 4.99
CA ILE A 136 -13.34 -9.63 4.42
C ILE A 136 -13.25 -9.17 2.96
N VAL A 137 -12.42 -8.18 2.65
CA VAL A 137 -12.22 -7.68 1.28
C VAL A 137 -11.65 -8.77 0.37
N ASN A 138 -10.69 -9.56 0.87
CA ASN A 138 -10.15 -10.71 0.14
C ASN A 138 -11.23 -11.78 -0.10
N ALA A 139 -12.09 -12.06 0.89
CA ALA A 139 -13.20 -13.00 0.74
C ALA A 139 -14.22 -12.51 -0.31
N ILE A 140 -14.53 -11.21 -0.35
CA ILE A 140 -15.38 -10.60 -1.39
C ILE A 140 -14.76 -10.84 -2.78
N ASN A 141 -13.49 -10.47 -2.97
CA ASN A 141 -12.83 -10.63 -4.27
C ASN A 141 -12.72 -12.09 -4.70
N ASN A 142 -12.51 -13.02 -3.75
CA ASN A 142 -12.50 -14.44 -4.03
C ASN A 142 -13.89 -14.96 -4.45
N LEU A 143 -14.94 -14.56 -3.73
CA LEU A 143 -16.33 -14.93 -4.02
C LEU A 143 -16.78 -14.44 -5.40
N LEU A 144 -16.28 -13.27 -5.82
CA LEU A 144 -16.56 -12.69 -7.12
C LEU A 144 -15.70 -13.27 -8.24
N GLY A 145 -14.66 -14.06 -7.93
CA GLY A 145 -13.72 -14.61 -8.92
C GLY A 145 -12.85 -13.54 -9.58
N ASN A 146 -12.44 -12.52 -8.83
CA ASN A 146 -11.63 -11.39 -9.30
C ASN A 146 -10.14 -11.73 -9.37
N TYR A 147 -9.66 -12.71 -8.59
CA TYR A 147 -8.27 -13.16 -8.62
C TYR A 147 -7.90 -13.79 -9.97
N GLY A 148 -6.75 -13.41 -10.50
CA GLY A 148 -6.29 -13.80 -11.85
C GLY A 148 -6.94 -13.00 -12.99
N LYS A 149 -7.87 -12.08 -12.67
CA LYS A 149 -8.54 -11.21 -13.65
C LYS A 149 -8.26 -9.72 -13.38
N THR A 150 -8.95 -9.13 -12.41
CA THR A 150 -8.75 -7.73 -11.97
C THR A 150 -7.71 -7.60 -10.85
N LEU A 151 -7.41 -8.71 -10.14
CA LEU A 151 -6.39 -8.84 -9.11
C LEU A 151 -5.35 -9.87 -9.54
N SER A 152 -4.07 -9.50 -9.58
CA SER A 152 -2.97 -10.41 -9.91
C SER A 152 -2.03 -10.60 -8.73
N LEU A 153 -1.74 -11.86 -8.38
CA LEU A 153 -0.71 -12.24 -7.40
C LEU A 153 0.64 -12.54 -8.06
N GLY A 154 0.68 -12.72 -9.39
CA GLY A 154 1.89 -13.02 -10.15
C GLY A 154 2.78 -11.80 -10.44
N LYS A 155 2.20 -10.60 -10.40
CA LYS A 155 2.93 -9.33 -10.50
C LYS A 155 2.76 -8.59 -9.18
N THR A 156 3.53 -8.96 -8.18
CA THR A 156 3.48 -8.29 -6.89
C THR A 156 4.17 -6.94 -6.95
N ASN A 157 3.55 -5.95 -6.31
CA ASN A 157 4.17 -4.66 -6.07
C ASN A 157 5.22 -4.82 -4.96
N ASN A 158 6.46 -4.45 -5.24
CA ASN A 158 7.60 -4.59 -4.32
C ASN A 158 7.89 -3.30 -3.52
N LEU A 159 7.06 -2.26 -3.66
CA LEU A 159 7.26 -0.97 -2.99
C LEU A 159 7.04 -1.03 -1.46
N TYR A 160 6.41 -2.09 -0.97
CA TYR A 160 6.07 -2.22 0.44
C TYR A 160 6.49 -3.58 0.99
N ASN A 161 7.18 -3.55 2.13
CA ASN A 161 7.60 -4.73 2.88
C ASN A 161 6.90 -4.82 4.23
N SER A 162 6.96 -6.01 4.85
CA SER A 162 6.46 -6.24 6.19
C SER A 162 7.39 -5.63 7.26
N ASN A 163 6.80 -5.13 8.35
CA ASN A 163 7.55 -4.67 9.52
C ASN A 163 8.11 -5.82 10.40
N GLU A 164 7.81 -7.08 10.07
CA GLU A 164 8.31 -8.25 10.84
C GLU A 164 9.82 -8.30 10.88
N GLY A 165 10.49 -7.95 9.77
CA GLY A 165 11.95 -7.89 9.68
C GLY A 165 12.58 -6.91 10.65
N VAL A 166 11.93 -5.76 10.89
CA VAL A 166 12.42 -4.74 11.84
C VAL A 166 12.35 -5.25 13.28
N ASN A 167 11.23 -5.87 13.67
CA ASN A 167 11.06 -6.44 15.02
C ASN A 167 12.09 -7.56 15.27
N LYS A 168 12.31 -8.40 14.25
CA LYS A 168 13.34 -9.45 14.30
C LYS A 168 14.73 -8.86 14.47
N LEU A 169 15.10 -7.85 13.68
CA LEU A 169 16.39 -7.16 13.78
C LEU A 169 16.59 -6.56 15.18
N ILE A 170 15.59 -5.88 15.74
CA ILE A 170 15.68 -5.33 17.11
C ILE A 170 15.94 -6.44 18.14
N SER A 171 15.26 -7.58 18.01
CA SER A 171 15.47 -8.73 18.89
C SER A 171 16.89 -9.31 18.76
N GLU A 172 17.39 -9.45 17.53
CA GLU A 172 18.74 -9.95 17.23
C GLU A 172 19.84 -8.99 17.76
N MET A 173 19.68 -7.68 17.58
CA MET A 173 20.57 -6.68 18.18
C MET A 173 20.57 -6.77 19.72
N ASN A 174 19.39 -6.93 20.34
CA ASN A 174 19.27 -7.06 21.77
C ASN A 174 19.95 -8.32 22.33
N SER A 175 19.96 -9.41 21.57
CA SER A 175 20.63 -10.68 21.93
C SER A 175 22.11 -10.71 21.63
N GLY A 176 22.68 -9.66 21.00
CA GLY A 176 24.09 -9.63 20.58
C GLY A 176 24.39 -10.49 19.35
N ALA A 177 23.38 -10.81 18.53
CA ALA A 177 23.55 -11.60 17.32
C ALA A 177 23.91 -10.74 16.09
N VAL A 178 24.02 -9.43 16.24
CA VAL A 178 24.36 -8.48 15.18
C VAL A 178 25.68 -7.80 15.53
N ASP A 179 26.74 -8.13 14.80
CA ASP A 179 28.08 -7.54 15.00
C ASP A 179 28.22 -6.19 14.28
N ALA A 180 27.57 -6.02 13.13
CA ALA A 180 27.60 -4.79 12.35
C ALA A 180 26.23 -4.45 11.78
N LEU A 181 25.87 -3.16 11.78
CA LEU A 181 24.65 -2.61 11.23
C LEU A 181 24.97 -1.51 10.22
N ILE A 182 24.50 -1.67 8.99
CA ILE A 182 24.54 -0.64 7.96
C ILE A 182 23.14 -0.10 7.76
N VAL A 183 22.96 1.22 7.89
CA VAL A 183 21.67 1.90 7.69
C VAL A 183 21.74 2.70 6.39
N TYR A 184 20.83 2.35 5.47
CA TYR A 184 20.76 2.97 4.15
C TYR A 184 19.34 3.41 3.79
N GLY A 185 19.18 4.66 3.37
CA GLY A 185 17.95 5.22 2.85
C GLY A 185 16.77 5.30 3.87
N THR A 186 17.08 5.22 5.18
CA THR A 186 16.06 5.24 6.23
C THR A 186 16.58 5.88 7.51
N ASN A 187 15.66 6.45 8.31
CA ASN A 187 15.97 7.06 9.61
C ASN A 187 15.15 6.38 10.73
N PRO A 188 15.51 5.16 11.13
CA PRO A 188 14.74 4.38 12.10
C PRO A 188 14.70 4.98 13.51
N ALA A 189 15.71 5.75 13.92
CA ALA A 189 15.69 6.41 15.25
C ALA A 189 14.56 7.46 15.34
N TYR A 190 14.16 8.05 14.22
CA TYR A 190 13.06 9.00 14.14
C TYR A 190 11.73 8.31 13.78
N SER A 191 11.72 7.43 12.77
CA SER A 191 10.50 6.91 12.18
C SER A 191 9.86 5.75 12.94
N LEU A 192 10.63 5.02 13.77
CA LEU A 192 10.09 3.91 14.53
C LEU A 192 9.51 4.39 15.88
N PRO A 193 8.41 3.76 16.35
CA PRO A 193 7.89 4.04 17.69
C PRO A 193 8.96 3.80 18.77
N SER A 194 9.12 4.74 19.69
CA SER A 194 10.11 4.65 20.78
C SER A 194 9.94 3.40 21.64
N ALA A 195 8.70 2.90 21.75
CA ALA A 195 8.35 1.68 22.49
C ALA A 195 9.04 0.41 21.93
N LEU A 196 9.48 0.42 20.66
CA LEU A 196 10.23 -0.70 20.09
C LEU A 196 11.68 -0.76 20.58
N GLY A 197 12.21 0.30 21.17
CA GLY A 197 13.54 0.33 21.76
C GLY A 197 14.69 0.22 20.76
N PHE A 198 14.50 0.67 19.50
CA PHE A 198 15.51 0.56 18.42
C PHE A 198 16.84 1.21 18.84
N ASN A 199 16.83 2.43 19.37
CA ASN A 199 18.05 3.15 19.74
C ASN A 199 18.87 2.40 20.82
N ALA A 200 18.15 1.83 21.80
CA ALA A 200 18.78 1.03 22.87
C ALA A 200 19.33 -0.30 22.34
N ALA A 201 18.67 -0.91 21.35
CA ALA A 201 19.17 -2.11 20.69
C ALA A 201 20.38 -1.82 19.82
N MET A 202 20.35 -0.73 19.04
CA MET A 202 21.44 -0.29 18.18
C MET A 202 22.73 0.02 18.95
N SER A 203 22.62 0.58 20.17
CA SER A 203 23.81 0.86 21.02
C SER A 203 24.55 -0.39 21.48
N LYS A 204 23.99 -1.59 21.32
CA LYS A 204 24.63 -2.87 21.62
C LYS A 204 25.43 -3.44 20.43
N VAL A 205 25.27 -2.87 19.24
CA VAL A 205 25.96 -3.32 18.03
C VAL A 205 27.38 -2.75 18.00
N GLY A 206 28.35 -3.60 17.78
CA GLY A 206 29.77 -3.22 17.83
C GLY A 206 30.21 -2.25 16.74
N LEU A 207 29.62 -2.35 15.54
CA LEU A 207 29.93 -1.48 14.39
C LEU A 207 28.63 -0.97 13.77
N THR A 208 28.43 0.35 13.74
CA THR A 208 27.28 0.96 13.09
C THR A 208 27.72 1.98 12.05
N ILE A 209 27.18 1.87 10.84
CA ILE A 209 27.50 2.73 9.69
C ILE A 209 26.21 3.30 9.13
N SER A 210 26.16 4.61 8.97
CA SER A 210 25.07 5.28 8.24
C SER A 210 25.56 5.71 6.87
N LEU A 211 24.73 5.44 5.83
CA LEU A 211 24.92 5.93 4.48
C LEU A 211 23.98 7.12 4.18
N ALA A 212 23.46 7.80 5.21
CA ALA A 212 22.62 8.98 5.04
C ALA A 212 23.41 10.12 4.35
N ASP A 213 22.79 10.80 3.40
CA ASP A 213 23.38 11.92 2.64
C ASP A 213 23.67 13.15 3.52
N ARG A 214 23.06 13.21 4.70
CA ARG A 214 23.22 14.27 5.71
C ARG A 214 23.01 13.71 7.11
N PRO A 215 23.51 14.40 8.16
CA PRO A 215 23.25 14.00 9.54
C PRO A 215 21.74 14.01 9.86
N ASP A 216 21.26 12.90 10.41
CA ASP A 216 19.92 12.69 10.93
C ASP A 216 19.97 12.02 12.31
N GLU A 217 18.79 11.75 12.93
CA GLU A 217 18.68 11.20 14.27
C GLU A 217 19.31 9.80 14.38
N THR A 218 19.35 9.03 13.30
CA THR A 218 20.00 7.70 13.27
C THR A 218 21.51 7.84 13.04
N SER A 219 21.91 8.64 12.08
CA SER A 219 23.31 8.74 11.66
C SER A 219 24.21 9.29 12.76
N VAL A 220 23.70 10.23 13.60
CA VAL A 220 24.46 10.77 14.74
C VAL A 220 24.68 9.75 15.85
N LEU A 221 23.95 8.62 15.87
CA LEU A 221 24.15 7.51 16.79
C LEU A 221 25.10 6.44 16.23
N CYS A 222 25.49 6.53 14.95
CA CYS A 222 26.40 5.58 14.31
C CYS A 222 27.86 5.87 14.63
N ASN A 223 28.71 4.82 14.58
CA ASN A 223 30.17 4.97 14.70
C ASN A 223 30.74 5.72 13.49
N TYR A 224 30.19 5.49 12.29
CA TYR A 224 30.63 6.12 11.04
C TYR A 224 29.46 6.64 10.25
N ILE A 225 29.67 7.80 9.61
CA ILE A 225 28.76 8.36 8.61
C ILE A 225 29.56 8.41 7.30
N CYS A 226 29.10 7.66 6.30
CA CYS A 226 29.67 7.59 4.95
C CYS A 226 28.65 8.13 3.95
N PRO A 227 28.61 9.44 3.70
CA PRO A 227 27.51 10.08 2.98
C PRO A 227 27.36 9.54 1.56
N ASP A 228 26.13 9.09 1.24
CA ASP A 228 25.72 8.69 -0.12
C ASP A 228 25.58 9.92 -1.03
N HIS A 229 25.61 9.69 -2.32
CA HIS A 229 25.24 10.68 -3.31
C HIS A 229 23.73 10.98 -3.20
N PHE A 230 23.37 12.21 -3.54
CA PHE A 230 21.95 12.54 -3.75
C PHE A 230 21.42 11.78 -4.98
N TYR A 231 20.12 11.45 -5.01
CA TYR A 231 19.56 10.59 -6.05
C TYR A 231 19.72 11.14 -7.49
N LEU A 232 19.87 12.46 -7.67
CA LEU A 232 20.16 13.06 -8.98
C LEU A 232 21.64 12.93 -9.39
N GLU A 233 22.51 12.52 -8.49
CA GLU A 233 23.97 12.41 -8.66
C GLU A 233 24.42 10.96 -8.87
N SER A 234 23.50 9.98 -8.73
CA SER A 234 23.82 8.55 -8.69
C SER A 234 23.05 7.74 -9.71
N TRP A 235 23.67 6.61 -10.13
CA TRP A 235 22.97 5.54 -10.84
C TRP A 235 22.16 4.74 -9.83
N ASN A 236 20.89 4.48 -10.17
CA ASN A 236 20.01 3.63 -9.36
C ASN A 236 19.25 2.67 -10.26
N ASP A 237 18.83 1.57 -9.67
CA ASP A 237 17.91 0.62 -10.28
C ASP A 237 16.72 0.36 -9.36
N PHE A 238 15.59 0.01 -9.95
CA PHE A 238 14.35 -0.24 -9.23
C PHE A 238 13.64 -1.44 -9.84
N GLN A 239 13.05 -2.24 -8.98
CA GLN A 239 12.12 -3.29 -9.35
C GLN A 239 10.73 -3.00 -8.76
N PRO A 240 9.94 -2.10 -9.37
CA PRO A 240 8.62 -1.73 -8.84
C PRO A 240 7.65 -2.90 -8.81
N TYR A 241 7.75 -3.78 -9.80
CA TYR A 241 7.01 -5.03 -9.87
C TYR A 241 7.93 -6.20 -10.14
N THR A 242 7.56 -7.39 -9.69
CA THR A 242 8.32 -8.61 -9.98
C THR A 242 8.59 -8.76 -11.48
N GLY A 243 9.88 -8.84 -11.83
CA GLY A 243 10.34 -9.01 -13.21
C GLY A 243 10.40 -7.73 -14.05
N ILE A 244 10.09 -6.55 -13.49
CA ILE A 244 10.23 -5.27 -14.19
C ILE A 244 11.34 -4.47 -13.54
N TYR A 245 12.45 -4.27 -14.26
CA TYR A 245 13.60 -3.48 -13.82
C TYR A 245 13.62 -2.17 -14.57
N THR A 246 13.85 -1.08 -13.85
CA THR A 246 14.03 0.26 -14.38
C THR A 246 15.34 0.84 -13.87
N MET A 247 15.98 1.68 -14.66
CA MET A 247 17.23 2.35 -14.28
C MET A 247 17.03 3.86 -14.26
N ALA A 248 17.61 4.51 -13.26
CA ALA A 248 17.74 5.95 -13.17
C ALA A 248 19.22 6.34 -13.36
N GLN A 249 19.48 7.22 -14.32
CA GLN A 249 20.82 7.76 -14.54
C GLN A 249 21.00 9.08 -13.79
N PRO A 250 22.23 9.45 -13.39
CA PRO A 250 22.50 10.73 -12.78
C PRO A 250 22.20 11.87 -13.77
N THR A 251 21.59 12.93 -13.25
CA THR A 251 21.26 14.14 -14.00
C THR A 251 22.36 15.21 -13.82
N ILE A 252 23.04 15.18 -12.68
CA ILE A 252 24.13 16.11 -12.32
C ILE A 252 25.34 15.32 -11.81
N LYS A 253 26.50 15.99 -11.79
CA LYS A 253 27.69 15.46 -11.11
C LYS A 253 27.56 15.67 -9.61
N PRO A 254 28.24 14.82 -8.78
CA PRO A 254 28.29 15.01 -7.35
C PRO A 254 28.75 16.43 -6.98
N LEU A 255 27.99 17.09 -6.09
CA LEU A 255 28.27 18.45 -5.62
C LEU A 255 29.25 18.45 -4.44
N PHE A 256 29.29 17.35 -3.69
CA PHE A 256 30.10 17.21 -2.50
C PHE A 256 31.01 15.98 -2.61
N ASN A 257 31.98 15.87 -1.72
CA ASN A 257 32.85 14.70 -1.63
C ASN A 257 32.14 13.55 -0.91
N THR A 258 31.15 12.98 -1.59
CA THR A 258 30.38 11.82 -1.16
C THR A 258 30.79 10.60 -2.00
N CYS A 259 30.33 9.42 -1.65
CA CYS A 259 30.56 8.19 -2.39
C CYS A 259 29.25 7.42 -2.51
N GLN A 260 28.91 6.97 -3.72
CA GLN A 260 27.66 6.24 -3.93
C GLN A 260 27.62 4.99 -3.04
N ALA A 261 26.47 4.73 -2.41
CA ALA A 261 26.31 3.63 -1.46
C ALA A 261 26.73 2.28 -2.04
N GLN A 262 26.35 1.99 -3.29
CA GLN A 262 26.72 0.75 -3.99
C GLN A 262 28.23 0.65 -4.19
N GLU A 263 28.91 1.75 -4.51
CA GLU A 263 30.37 1.81 -4.63
C GLU A 263 31.06 1.59 -3.28
N SER A 264 30.56 2.23 -2.23
CA SER A 264 31.03 2.03 -0.85
C SER A 264 30.96 0.56 -0.43
N LEU A 265 29.81 -0.11 -0.71
CA LEU A 265 29.62 -1.53 -0.40
C LEU A 265 30.54 -2.44 -1.23
N LEU A 266 30.81 -2.10 -2.50
CA LEU A 266 31.76 -2.87 -3.35
C LEU A 266 33.20 -2.73 -2.89
N ILE A 267 33.59 -1.56 -2.37
CA ILE A 267 34.92 -1.33 -1.84
C ILE A 267 35.14 -2.09 -0.54
N TRP A 268 34.14 -2.12 0.34
CA TRP A 268 34.21 -2.78 1.66
C TRP A 268 34.16 -4.30 1.57
#